data_d144d31ff908f58d7311b49280f5fe60
#
_entry.id   d144d31ff908f58d7311b49280f5fe60
#
_cell.length_a   1.000
_cell.length_b   1.000
_cell.length_c   1.000
_cell.angle_alpha   90.00
_cell.angle_beta   90.00
_cell.angle_gamma   90.00
#
_symmetry.space_group_name_H-M   'P 1'
#
loop_
_entity.id
_entity.type
_entity.pdbx_description
1 polymer ?
#
loop_
_entity_poly.entity_id
_entity_poly.type
_entity_poly.pdbx_seq_one_letter_code
_entity_poly.pdbx_strand_id
1 'polypeptide(L)'
;MENNTENSGVEDAPSEALEIVGVEETLPEEAPQVDHSQLYVWVADSGNDRIQKFDGNGKLLMNFGVSGSTRPPYLPGEFKTPSGVAVDTEGYIWVVDTGSHRIQKFEPDGDFFLEFGGEGWGQDKFYMP
;
A
#
# COMPACT_ATOMS: atom_id res chain seq x y z
N MET A 1 48.21 -40.61 28.84
CA MET A 1 47.62 -40.38 28.49
C MET A 1 47.01 -39.98 28.17
N GLU A 2 46.87 -39.53 27.80
CA GLU A 2 46.20 -39.14 27.37
C GLU A 2 45.62 -38.55 27.04
N ASN A 3 45.89 -38.53 27.07
CA ASN A 3 45.20 -37.89 26.70
C ASN A 3 44.73 -37.19 26.43
N ASN A 4 44.85 -37.05 26.30
CA ASN A 4 44.24 -36.34 25.94
C ASN A 4 43.74 -35.80 25.57
N THR A 5 43.85 -35.64 25.46
CA THR A 5 43.17 -35.08 25.00
C THR A 5 42.65 -34.49 24.77
N GLU A 6 42.63 -34.15 24.81
CA GLU A 6 42.03 -33.60 24.49
C GLU A 6 41.45 -32.95 24.11
N ASN A 7 41.84 -33.07 24.47
CA ASN A 7 41.12 -32.31 23.97
C ASN A 7 40.65 -31.69 23.58
N SER A 8 40.84 -31.72 23.70
CA SER A 8 40.27 -31.10 23.10
C SER A 8 39.73 -30.56 22.79
N GLY A 9 39.78 -30.31 22.92
CA GLY A 9 39.02 -29.81 22.30
C GLY A 9 38.50 -29.01 22.16
N VAL A 10 38.68 -28.93 22.48
CA VAL A 10 38.15 -28.22 22.05
C VAL A 10 37.66 -27.67 21.59
N GLU A 11 37.53 -27.49 21.45
CA GLU A 11 36.98 -27.17 20.93
C GLU A 11 36.37 -26.62 20.63
N ASP A 12 36.71 -26.82 21.11
CA ASP A 12 36.08 -26.45 20.73
C ASP A 12 35.71 -25.64 20.66
N ALA A 13 35.98 -25.50 21.01
CA ALA A 13 35.42 -24.96 20.66
C ALA A 13 35.11 -24.23 20.47
N PRO A 14 35.57 -24.35 20.85
CA PRO A 14 35.17 -23.70 20.44
C PRO A 14 34.69 -23.07 20.14
N SER A 15 34.85 -23.10 20.31
CA SER A 15 34.43 -22.70 19.70
C SER A 15 33.88 -22.13 19.53
N GLU A 16 33.82 -21.91 19.78
CA GLU A 16 33.24 -21.49 19.37
C GLU A 16 32.71 -20.76 19.07
N ALA A 17 33.21 -20.80 19.56
CA ALA A 17 32.79 -20.19 19.09
C ALA A 17 32.25 -19.73 18.70
N LEU A 18 32.27 -19.69 18.89
CA LEU A 18 31.76 -19.31 18.27
C LEU A 18 31.23 -18.79 18.04
N GLU A 19 31.23 -18.79 18.02
CA GLU A 19 30.92 -18.36 17.79
C GLU A 19 30.33 -17.49 17.83
N ILE A 20 30.19 -17.04 18.07
CA ILE A 20 29.68 -16.11 18.23
C ILE A 20 29.88 -15.19 17.71
N VAL A 21 30.38 -14.88 17.58
CA VAL A 21 30.63 -14.16 16.88
C VAL A 21 29.87 -14.01 15.95
N GLY A 22 29.81 -14.33 15.32
CA GLY A 22 29.04 -14.18 14.28
C GLY A 22 27.75 -13.70 14.46
N VAL A 23 27.41 -13.48 15.49
CA VAL A 23 26.13 -13.24 15.71
C VAL A 23 25.74 -11.88 15.55
N GLU A 24 26.42 -11.05 16.13
CA GLU A 24 25.98 -9.81 16.21
C GLU A 24 25.98 -9.13 14.97
N GLU A 25 26.94 -9.36 14.20
CA GLU A 25 27.02 -8.59 13.05
C GLU A 25 25.80 -8.71 12.24
N THR A 26 25.15 -9.80 12.40
CA THR A 26 24.05 -10.00 11.52
C THR A 26 22.81 -9.46 12.09
N LEU A 27 22.74 -9.23 13.38
CA LEU A 27 21.47 -8.97 13.97
C LEU A 27 20.70 -7.84 13.34
N PRO A 28 21.26 -6.67 13.20
CA PRO A 28 20.49 -5.58 12.65
C PRO A 28 20.07 -5.84 11.23
N GLU A 29 20.94 -6.41 10.45
CA GLU A 29 20.60 -6.65 9.08
C GLU A 29 19.79 -7.87 8.91
N GLU A 30 19.92 -8.79 9.86
CA GLU A 30 19.17 -10.00 9.78
C GLU A 30 17.86 -9.91 10.49
N ALA A 31 17.53 -8.76 11.04
CA ALA A 31 16.23 -8.58 11.62
C ALA A 31 15.19 -8.87 10.55
N PRO A 32 13.99 -9.27 10.92
CA PRO A 32 12.99 -9.64 9.94
C PRO A 32 12.86 -8.56 8.88
N GLN A 33 13.02 -8.97 7.65
CA GLN A 33 12.86 -8.08 6.53
C GLN A 33 11.40 -8.06 6.15
N VAL A 34 10.85 -6.87 6.01
CA VAL A 34 9.49 -6.74 5.54
C VAL A 34 9.53 -6.90 4.02
N ASP A 35 8.69 -7.79 3.52
CA ASP A 35 8.53 -7.93 2.07
C ASP A 35 7.62 -6.81 1.60
N HIS A 36 8.23 -5.73 1.17
CA HIS A 36 7.49 -4.56 0.77
C HIS A 36 6.67 -4.78 -0.49
N SER A 37 6.94 -5.86 -1.22
CA SER A 37 6.13 -6.15 -2.41
C SER A 37 4.70 -6.51 -2.05
N GLN A 38 4.45 -6.89 -0.80
CA GLN A 38 3.11 -7.22 -0.34
C GLN A 38 2.39 -6.02 0.26
N LEU A 39 3.05 -4.89 0.36
CA LEU A 39 2.43 -3.66 0.83
C LEU A 39 1.97 -2.87 -0.37
N TYR A 40 0.87 -2.16 -0.21
CA TYR A 40 0.33 -1.38 -1.33
C TYR A 40 0.16 0.07 -0.91
N VAL A 41 0.52 0.97 -1.82
CA VAL A 41 0.33 2.39 -1.64
C VAL A 41 -0.66 2.86 -2.70
N TRP A 42 -1.72 3.51 -2.27
CA TRP A 42 -2.72 4.04 -3.18
C TRP A 42 -2.60 5.56 -3.19
N VAL A 43 -2.66 6.14 -4.36
CA VAL A 43 -2.45 7.58 -4.54
C VAL A 43 -3.62 8.16 -5.32
N ALA A 44 -4.26 9.16 -4.73
CA ALA A 44 -5.22 9.98 -5.46
C ALA A 44 -4.39 11.05 -6.16
N ASP A 45 -4.15 10.86 -7.45
CA ASP A 45 -3.30 11.75 -8.25
C ASP A 45 -4.20 12.87 -8.78
N SER A 46 -4.45 13.84 -7.91
CA SER A 46 -5.46 14.87 -8.12
C SER A 46 -5.26 15.68 -9.40
N GLY A 47 -4.02 16.01 -9.68
CA GLY A 47 -3.72 16.85 -10.86
C GLY A 47 -3.88 16.11 -12.18
N ASN A 48 -3.91 14.79 -12.13
CA ASN A 48 -4.06 13.97 -13.33
C ASN A 48 -5.39 13.22 -13.35
N ASP A 49 -6.28 13.50 -12.38
CA ASP A 49 -7.63 12.95 -12.32
C ASP A 49 -7.63 11.43 -12.40
N ARG A 50 -6.76 10.79 -11.60
CA ARG A 50 -6.65 9.33 -11.63
C ARG A 50 -6.24 8.78 -10.27
N ILE A 51 -6.42 7.46 -10.12
CA ILE A 51 -5.98 6.72 -8.94
C ILE A 51 -4.86 5.77 -9.38
N GLN A 52 -3.80 5.69 -8.60
CA GLN A 52 -2.70 4.78 -8.89
C GLN A 52 -2.43 3.89 -7.69
N LYS A 53 -2.02 2.65 -7.97
CA LYS A 53 -1.65 1.68 -6.95
C LYS A 53 -0.20 1.25 -7.21
N PHE A 54 0.60 1.28 -6.17
CA PHE A 54 2.00 0.84 -6.23
C PHE A 54 2.22 -0.24 -5.20
N ASP A 55 3.24 -1.08 -5.41
CA ASP A 55 3.70 -1.94 -4.34
C ASP A 55 4.64 -1.16 -3.43
N GLY A 56 5.09 -1.80 -2.34
CA GLY A 56 5.95 -1.14 -1.37
C GLY A 56 7.34 -0.81 -1.88
N ASN A 57 7.69 -1.28 -3.07
CA ASN A 57 8.96 -0.95 -3.70
C ASN A 57 8.82 0.16 -4.73
N GLY A 58 7.62 0.71 -4.87
CA GLY A 58 7.38 1.81 -5.79
C GLY A 58 7.03 1.39 -7.20
N LYS A 59 6.77 0.10 -7.41
CA LYS A 59 6.41 -0.37 -8.74
C LYS A 59 4.93 -0.13 -8.98
N LEU A 60 4.60 0.48 -10.10
CA LEU A 60 3.20 0.73 -10.46
C LEU A 60 2.51 -0.60 -10.77
N LEU A 61 1.39 -0.85 -10.10
CA LEU A 61 0.61 -2.07 -10.28
C LEU A 61 -0.70 -1.82 -11.02
N MET A 62 -1.29 -0.63 -10.84
CA MET A 62 -2.58 -0.34 -11.45
C MET A 62 -2.77 1.16 -11.51
N ASN A 63 -3.48 1.63 -12.52
CA ASN A 63 -3.97 2.99 -12.48
C ASN A 63 -5.28 3.00 -13.26
N PHE A 64 -6.21 3.86 -12.82
CA PHE A 64 -7.51 3.97 -13.46
C PHE A 64 -8.08 5.37 -13.20
N GLY A 65 -9.07 5.70 -13.99
CA GLY A 65 -9.70 7.01 -13.94
C GLY A 65 -9.28 7.85 -15.12
N VAL A 66 -10.20 8.69 -15.56
CA VAL A 66 -9.97 9.66 -16.63
C VAL A 66 -10.55 10.98 -16.19
N SER A 67 -10.04 12.06 -16.75
CA SER A 67 -10.53 13.39 -16.42
C SER A 67 -11.99 13.52 -16.80
N GLY A 68 -12.76 13.95 -15.82
CA GLY A 68 -14.18 14.09 -16.01
C GLY A 68 -14.60 15.52 -16.32
N SER A 69 -15.89 15.68 -16.54
CA SER A 69 -16.47 16.98 -16.80
C SER A 69 -16.43 17.83 -15.55
N THR A 70 -16.37 19.14 -15.73
CA THR A 70 -16.50 20.08 -14.62
C THR A 70 -17.95 20.33 -14.25
N ARG A 71 -18.89 19.74 -14.97
CA ARG A 71 -20.32 19.89 -14.75
C ARG A 71 -21.03 18.58 -14.95
N PRO A 72 -22.18 18.41 -14.29
CA PRO A 72 -22.97 17.21 -14.52
C PRO A 72 -23.42 17.09 -15.96
N PRO A 73 -23.65 15.90 -16.45
CA PRO A 73 -23.58 14.66 -15.66
C PRO A 73 -22.13 14.18 -15.50
N TYR A 74 -21.84 13.66 -14.31
CA TYR A 74 -20.53 13.09 -14.04
C TYR A 74 -20.62 11.59 -14.31
N LEU A 75 -19.77 11.06 -15.16
CA LEU A 75 -19.87 9.67 -15.56
C LEU A 75 -19.07 8.76 -14.61
N PRO A 76 -19.47 7.49 -14.48
CA PRO A 76 -18.73 6.53 -13.64
C PRO A 76 -17.31 6.39 -14.13
N GLY A 77 -16.37 6.36 -13.18
CA GLY A 77 -14.96 6.18 -13.54
C GLY A 77 -14.26 7.45 -14.00
N GLU A 78 -14.99 8.54 -14.15
CA GLU A 78 -14.37 9.83 -14.41
C GLU A 78 -14.12 10.52 -13.08
N PHE A 79 -12.98 11.17 -12.94
CA PHE A 79 -12.64 11.90 -11.73
C PHE A 79 -12.38 13.36 -12.03
N LYS A 80 -12.60 14.18 -11.02
CA LYS A 80 -12.25 15.60 -11.08
C LYS A 80 -11.58 15.96 -9.76
N THR A 81 -10.27 16.15 -9.80
CA THR A 81 -9.45 16.40 -8.61
C THR A 81 -9.80 15.45 -7.46
N PRO A 82 -9.61 14.15 -7.65
CA PRO A 82 -9.85 13.22 -6.55
C PRO A 82 -8.89 13.51 -5.43
N SER A 83 -9.39 13.57 -4.18
CA SER A 83 -8.58 14.00 -3.05
C SER A 83 -8.26 12.89 -2.07
N GLY A 84 -8.88 11.74 -2.20
CA GLY A 84 -8.62 10.66 -1.25
C GLY A 84 -8.99 9.31 -1.82
N VAL A 85 -8.32 8.28 -1.33
CA VAL A 85 -8.60 6.91 -1.71
C VAL A 85 -8.39 6.03 -0.48
N ALA A 86 -9.26 5.05 -0.31
CA ALA A 86 -9.18 4.08 0.77
C ALA A 86 -9.61 2.74 0.23
N VAL A 87 -9.15 1.66 0.86
CA VAL A 87 -9.51 0.31 0.46
C VAL A 87 -10.04 -0.41 1.68
N ASP A 88 -11.20 -1.04 1.54
CA ASP A 88 -11.80 -1.75 2.66
C ASP A 88 -11.28 -3.18 2.75
N THR A 89 -11.74 -3.91 3.76
CA THR A 89 -11.22 -5.25 4.03
C THR A 89 -11.61 -6.26 2.96
N GLU A 90 -12.57 -5.93 2.12
CA GLU A 90 -12.98 -6.81 1.02
C GLU A 90 -12.27 -6.44 -0.28
N GLY A 91 -11.45 -5.39 -0.24
CA GLY A 91 -10.67 -4.97 -1.40
C GLY A 91 -11.35 -3.92 -2.27
N TYR A 92 -12.53 -3.48 -1.90
CA TYR A 92 -13.18 -2.41 -2.66
C TYR A 92 -12.45 -1.10 -2.46
N ILE A 93 -12.37 -0.32 -3.53
CA ILE A 93 -11.63 0.94 -3.55
C ILE A 93 -12.64 2.08 -3.48
N TRP A 94 -12.46 2.95 -2.50
CA TRP A 94 -13.35 4.09 -2.28
C TRP A 94 -12.60 5.36 -2.61
N VAL A 95 -13.15 6.21 -3.47
CA VAL A 95 -12.48 7.41 -3.96
C VAL A 95 -13.33 8.64 -3.64
N VAL A 96 -12.70 9.63 -3.02
CA VAL A 96 -13.34 10.93 -2.81
C VAL A 96 -13.11 11.75 -4.06
N ASP A 97 -14.14 11.89 -4.88
CA ASP A 97 -14.06 12.60 -6.15
C ASP A 97 -14.54 14.04 -5.91
N THR A 98 -13.62 14.83 -5.35
CA THR A 98 -13.91 16.15 -4.82
C THR A 98 -14.56 17.07 -5.83
N GLY A 99 -14.00 17.18 -7.01
CA GLY A 99 -14.50 18.11 -8.01
C GLY A 99 -15.84 17.69 -8.61
N SER A 100 -16.25 16.44 -8.41
CA SER A 100 -17.55 15.96 -8.83
C SER A 100 -18.50 15.81 -7.65
N HIS A 101 -18.09 16.23 -6.47
CA HIS A 101 -18.92 16.26 -5.26
C HIS A 101 -19.53 14.90 -4.90
N ARG A 102 -18.72 13.82 -5.05
CA ARG A 102 -19.26 12.47 -4.85
C ARG A 102 -18.17 11.53 -4.31
N ILE A 103 -18.63 10.38 -3.82
CA ILE A 103 -17.77 9.24 -3.52
C ILE A 103 -18.07 8.19 -4.58
N GLN A 104 -17.03 7.60 -5.15
CA GLN A 104 -17.17 6.47 -6.04
C GLN A 104 -16.54 5.24 -5.42
N LYS A 105 -17.17 4.09 -5.58
CA LYS A 105 -16.67 2.81 -5.11
C LYS A 105 -16.38 1.93 -6.32
N PHE A 106 -15.24 1.27 -6.28
CA PHE A 106 -14.79 0.40 -7.37
C PHE A 106 -14.46 -0.98 -6.83
N GLU A 107 -14.55 -1.97 -7.71
CA GLU A 107 -14.13 -3.32 -7.39
C GLU A 107 -12.61 -3.39 -7.31
N PRO A 108 -12.06 -4.46 -6.72
CA PRO A 108 -10.59 -4.55 -6.57
C PRO A 108 -9.82 -4.45 -7.88
N ASP A 109 -10.45 -4.73 -9.01
CA ASP A 109 -9.78 -4.63 -10.31
C ASP A 109 -9.94 -3.25 -10.94
N GLY A 110 -10.64 -2.33 -10.27
CA GLY A 110 -10.82 -0.98 -10.76
C GLY A 110 -12.12 -0.73 -11.53
N ASP A 111 -12.97 -1.75 -11.66
CA ASP A 111 -14.25 -1.56 -12.30
C ASP A 111 -15.22 -0.80 -11.40
N PHE A 112 -16.01 0.07 -11.98
CA PHE A 112 -16.95 0.88 -11.21
C PHE A 112 -18.02 0.00 -10.57
N PHE A 113 -18.31 0.28 -9.29
CA PHE A 113 -19.32 -0.47 -8.57
C PHE A 113 -20.54 0.39 -8.23
N LEU A 114 -20.34 1.51 -7.54
CA LEU A 114 -21.45 2.43 -7.22
C LEU A 114 -20.90 3.81 -6.87
N GLU A 115 -21.80 4.76 -6.81
CA GLU A 115 -21.45 6.08 -6.33
C GLU A 115 -22.59 6.65 -5.50
N PHE A 116 -22.27 7.65 -4.71
CA PHE A 116 -23.28 8.39 -3.95
C PHE A 116 -22.77 9.79 -3.66
N GLY A 117 -23.68 10.67 -3.26
CA GLY A 117 -23.38 12.06 -3.01
C GLY A 117 -24.02 12.94 -4.08
N GLY A 118 -23.27 13.92 -4.51
CA GLY A 118 -23.77 14.92 -5.46
C GLY A 118 -23.73 16.29 -4.82
N GLU A 119 -23.58 17.31 -5.64
CA GLU A 119 -23.41 18.67 -5.16
C GLU A 119 -24.61 19.12 -4.36
N GLY A 120 -24.37 19.71 -3.20
CA GLY A 120 -25.45 20.27 -2.40
C GLY A 120 -25.11 20.39 -0.92
N TRP A 121 -26.11 20.88 -0.17
CA TRP A 121 -25.94 21.14 1.25
C TRP A 121 -26.83 20.24 2.12
N GLY A 122 -27.61 19.38 1.51
CA GLY A 122 -28.49 18.46 2.25
C GLY A 122 -27.73 17.29 2.81
N GLN A 123 -28.43 16.46 3.59
CA GLN A 123 -27.85 15.21 4.03
C GLN A 123 -27.60 14.39 2.78
N ASP A 124 -26.63 13.54 2.80
CA ASP A 124 -26.20 12.71 1.67
C ASP A 124 -25.74 13.52 0.46
N LYS A 125 -25.46 14.81 0.65
CA LYS A 125 -24.88 15.64 -0.39
C LYS A 125 -23.52 16.15 0.07
N PHE A 126 -22.69 16.48 -0.90
CA PHE A 126 -21.36 16.99 -0.60
C PHE A 126 -21.09 18.27 -1.35
N TYR A 127 -20.20 19.07 -0.81
CA TYR A 127 -19.67 20.21 -1.54
C TYR A 127 -18.17 20.20 -1.35
N MET A 128 -17.45 19.82 -2.41
CA MET A 128 -15.97 19.71 -2.40
C MET A 128 -15.49 18.87 -1.21
N PRO A 129 -15.98 17.63 -1.10
CA PRO A 129 -15.62 16.77 0.03
C PRO A 129 -14.14 16.45 0.09
#